data_3afbf97b67f778861de8d3e21fe3329a
#
_entry.id   3afbf97b67f778861de8d3e21fe3329a
#
_cell.length_a   1.000
_cell.length_b   1.000
_cell.length_c   1.000
_cell.angle_alpha   90.00
_cell.angle_beta   90.00
_cell.angle_gamma   90.00
#
_symmetry.space_group_name_H-M   'P 1'
#
loop_
_entity.id
_entity.type
_entity.pdbx_description
1 polymer ?
#
loop_
_entity_poly.entity_id
_entity_poly.type
_entity_poly.pdbx_seq_one_letter_code
_entity_poly.pdbx_strand_id
1 'polypeptide(L)'
;INVDTGEEWGLNKGTLDPFGVWFANGIYRYSIQNSGVPPEGFGQRGAGIGNFSGIVRKCEVDRGVIEHAVTIAYDYPCTPETCRANGWPEFIPPFTKTDGRGTSAYDIPEGARMVIRPEIARDEIVAACSGMQGCIVWVIAMQEYGGFLVDNSDHPKTYPEGDATANWDPKIWSDDMLRNIPPEWYDILDWNYPSTSAR
;
A
#
# COMPACT_ATOMS: atom_id res chain seq x y z
N ILE A 1 16.67 4.65 -4.11
CA ILE A 1 16.83 5.97 -3.47
C ILE A 1 18.29 6.38 -3.58
N ASN A 2 18.55 7.61 -3.98
CA ASN A 2 19.89 8.22 -3.85
C ASN A 2 19.98 8.84 -2.45
N VAL A 3 20.83 8.28 -1.59
CA VAL A 3 20.96 8.72 -0.19
C VAL A 3 21.61 10.09 -0.03
N ASP A 4 22.44 10.50 -1.00
CA ASP A 4 23.15 11.79 -0.97
C ASP A 4 22.23 12.95 -1.33
N THR A 5 21.27 12.74 -2.23
CA THR A 5 20.34 13.77 -2.71
C THR A 5 18.96 13.69 -2.10
N GLY A 6 18.64 12.59 -1.42
CA GLY A 6 17.29 12.31 -0.92
C GLY A 6 16.26 12.14 -2.04
N GLU A 7 16.68 11.62 -3.19
CA GLU A 7 15.80 11.41 -4.33
C GLU A 7 15.41 9.94 -4.48
N GLU A 8 14.13 9.70 -4.59
CA GLU A 8 13.57 8.43 -5.07
C GLU A 8 13.39 8.50 -6.58
N TRP A 9 13.90 7.50 -7.29
CA TRP A 9 13.69 7.30 -8.72
C TRP A 9 12.90 6.01 -8.94
N GLY A 10 11.82 6.11 -9.69
CA GLY A 10 10.98 4.99 -10.06
C GLY A 10 10.92 4.80 -11.56
N LEU A 11 11.01 3.55 -12.00
CA LEU A 11 10.95 3.16 -13.40
C LEU A 11 9.74 2.26 -13.64
N ASN A 12 8.81 2.69 -14.47
CA ASN A 12 7.73 1.82 -14.93
C ASN A 12 8.22 0.95 -16.09
N LYS A 13 8.18 -0.39 -15.92
CA LYS A 13 8.72 -1.36 -16.86
C LYS A 13 10.18 -1.05 -17.26
N GLY A 14 11.00 -0.79 -16.21
CA GLY A 14 12.41 -0.51 -16.39
C GLY A 14 13.17 -1.74 -16.91
N THR A 15 14.04 -1.53 -17.90
CA THR A 15 14.97 -2.54 -18.42
C THR A 15 16.36 -1.95 -18.49
N LEU A 16 17.37 -2.74 -18.13
CA LEU A 16 18.77 -2.37 -18.22
C LEU A 16 19.37 -3.03 -19.45
N ASP A 17 19.98 -2.25 -20.33
CA ASP A 17 20.69 -2.79 -21.49
C ASP A 17 22.09 -3.33 -21.13
N PRO A 18 22.75 -4.04 -22.05
CA PRO A 18 24.11 -4.57 -21.80
C PRO A 18 25.19 -3.49 -21.60
N PHE A 19 24.89 -2.24 -21.91
CA PHE A 19 25.80 -1.10 -21.75
C PHE A 19 25.56 -0.32 -20.45
N GLY A 20 24.60 -0.78 -19.61
CA GLY A 20 24.28 -0.15 -18.35
C GLY A 20 23.29 1.03 -18.45
N VAL A 21 22.59 1.18 -19.58
CA VAL A 21 21.58 2.22 -19.78
C VAL A 21 20.19 1.70 -19.42
N TRP A 22 19.48 2.47 -18.60
CA TRP A 22 18.11 2.16 -18.24
C TRP A 22 17.12 2.73 -19.25
N PHE A 23 16.18 1.90 -19.67
CA PHE A 23 15.00 2.27 -20.46
C PHE A 23 13.76 2.02 -19.62
N ALA A 24 12.74 2.87 -19.74
CA ALA A 24 11.47 2.71 -19.04
C ALA A 24 10.33 3.36 -19.83
N ASN A 25 9.10 2.85 -19.63
CA ASN A 25 7.89 3.47 -20.19
C ASN A 25 7.53 4.78 -19.47
N GLY A 26 7.94 4.89 -18.20
CA GLY A 26 7.79 6.10 -17.40
C GLY A 26 8.89 6.18 -16.35
N ILE A 27 9.35 7.41 -16.12
CA ILE A 27 10.37 7.71 -15.11
C ILE A 27 9.74 8.71 -14.15
N TYR A 28 9.80 8.40 -12.86
CA TYR A 28 9.27 9.23 -11.78
C TYR A 28 10.42 9.59 -10.83
N ARG A 29 10.40 10.81 -10.34
CA ARG A 29 11.39 11.32 -9.41
C ARG A 29 10.70 12.11 -8.31
N TYR A 30 11.04 11.80 -7.07
CA TYR A 30 10.53 12.47 -5.89
C TYR A 30 11.67 12.88 -4.98
N SER A 31 11.47 13.93 -4.19
CA SER A 31 12.32 14.20 -3.04
C SER A 31 11.70 13.59 -1.79
N ILE A 32 12.43 12.69 -1.12
CA ILE A 32 12.03 12.13 0.18
C ILE A 32 12.24 13.14 1.34
N GLN A 33 12.87 14.28 1.06
CA GLN A 33 13.05 15.37 2.02
C GLN A 33 11.86 16.34 2.04
N ASN A 34 10.94 16.22 1.09
CA ASN A 34 9.69 16.99 0.99
C ASN A 34 8.51 16.13 1.42
N SER A 35 7.30 16.54 1.05
CA SER A 35 6.07 15.78 1.32
C SER A 35 6.05 14.38 0.69
N GLY A 36 6.89 14.11 -0.30
CA GLY A 36 6.85 12.88 -1.10
C GLY A 36 5.62 12.78 -2.04
N VAL A 37 4.77 13.79 -2.05
CA VAL A 37 3.58 13.85 -2.90
C VAL A 37 3.97 14.32 -4.29
N PRO A 38 3.75 13.50 -5.34
CA PRO A 38 4.01 13.92 -6.71
C PRO A 38 2.96 14.94 -7.20
N PRO A 39 3.21 15.64 -8.31
CA PRO A 39 2.18 16.42 -8.97
C PRO A 39 0.97 15.57 -9.39
N GLU A 40 -0.20 16.19 -9.49
CA GLU A 40 -1.43 15.53 -9.93
C GLU A 40 -1.24 14.80 -11.28
N GLY A 41 -1.75 13.59 -11.36
CA GLY A 41 -1.61 12.69 -12.51
C GLY A 41 -0.27 11.98 -12.63
N PHE A 42 0.70 12.30 -11.77
CA PHE A 42 2.00 11.67 -11.75
C PHE A 42 2.15 10.72 -10.57
N GLY A 43 3.16 9.90 -10.63
CA GLY A 43 3.49 8.98 -9.55
C GLY A 43 3.45 7.53 -9.97
N GLN A 44 4.07 6.72 -9.14
CA GLN A 44 4.09 5.26 -9.26
C GLN A 44 2.82 4.68 -8.67
N ARG A 45 2.61 3.38 -8.82
CA ARG A 45 1.38 2.66 -8.44
C ARG A 45 0.13 3.29 -9.05
N GLY A 46 -1.01 2.67 -8.89
CA GLY A 46 -2.29 3.19 -9.34
C GLY A 46 -2.59 4.57 -8.77
N ALA A 47 -2.45 4.71 -7.46
CA ALA A 47 -2.79 5.93 -6.73
C ALA A 47 -1.80 7.10 -6.90
N GLY A 48 -0.67 6.93 -7.59
CA GLY A 48 0.28 8.02 -7.80
C GLY A 48 1.13 8.36 -6.58
N ILE A 49 1.71 7.37 -5.93
CA ILE A 49 2.59 7.52 -4.76
C ILE A 49 3.97 6.91 -5.04
N GLY A 50 5.01 7.33 -4.32
CA GLY A 50 6.33 6.72 -4.41
C GLY A 50 6.33 5.25 -3.98
N ASN A 51 7.15 4.42 -4.62
CA ASN A 51 7.19 2.99 -4.33
C ASN A 51 7.66 2.65 -2.91
N PHE A 52 8.46 3.52 -2.29
CA PHE A 52 8.94 3.34 -0.93
C PHE A 52 7.93 3.77 0.14
N SER A 53 6.84 4.45 -0.25
CA SER A 53 5.80 4.87 0.70
C SER A 53 5.05 3.66 1.22
N GLY A 54 5.03 3.50 2.54
CA GLY A 54 4.28 2.46 3.24
C GLY A 54 4.69 1.01 2.92
N ILE A 55 5.91 0.76 2.42
CA ILE A 55 6.42 -0.59 2.23
C ILE A 55 6.74 -1.24 3.57
N VAL A 56 6.54 -2.55 3.66
CA VAL A 56 6.95 -3.36 4.80
C VAL A 56 8.42 -3.75 4.66
N ARG A 57 9.24 -3.40 5.64
CA ARG A 57 10.67 -3.72 5.61
C ARG A 57 10.95 -5.00 6.37
N LYS A 58 11.93 -5.75 5.89
CA LYS A 58 12.34 -6.99 6.55
C LYS A 58 12.73 -6.78 8.01
N CYS A 59 13.47 -5.72 8.31
CA CYS A 59 13.88 -5.40 9.68
C CYS A 59 12.71 -5.12 10.63
N GLU A 60 11.57 -4.64 10.12
CA GLU A 60 10.35 -4.43 10.91
C GLU A 60 9.69 -5.76 11.25
N VAL A 61 9.57 -6.65 10.26
CA VAL A 61 9.04 -8.00 10.47
C VAL A 61 9.94 -8.80 11.42
N ASP A 62 11.26 -8.71 11.27
CA ASP A 62 12.22 -9.38 12.15
C ASP A 62 12.13 -8.88 13.61
N ARG A 63 11.84 -7.58 13.82
CA ARG A 63 11.58 -6.99 15.14
C ARG A 63 10.19 -7.30 15.68
N GLY A 64 9.27 -7.75 14.82
CA GLY A 64 7.90 -8.05 15.18
C GLY A 64 6.99 -6.82 15.26
N VAL A 65 7.36 -5.67 14.68
CA VAL A 65 6.58 -4.43 14.71
C VAL A 65 6.80 -3.58 13.46
N ILE A 66 5.69 -3.08 12.90
CA ILE A 66 5.64 -2.04 11.86
C ILE A 66 4.98 -0.82 12.48
N GLU A 67 5.72 0.28 12.56
CA GLU A 67 5.31 1.51 13.26
C GLU A 67 4.88 2.61 12.29
N HIS A 68 4.18 2.24 11.22
CA HIS A 68 3.63 3.16 10.23
C HIS A 68 2.45 2.54 9.47
N ALA A 69 1.65 3.39 8.82
CA ALA A 69 0.62 2.94 7.90
C ALA A 69 1.24 2.23 6.68
N VAL A 70 0.66 1.11 6.27
CA VAL A 70 1.13 0.33 5.12
C VAL A 70 0.40 0.71 3.84
N THR A 71 0.89 0.27 2.69
CA THR A 71 0.17 0.38 1.42
C THR A 71 -0.40 -0.96 1.02
N ILE A 72 -1.61 -0.93 0.46
CA ILE A 72 -2.43 -2.10 0.15
C ILE A 72 -2.86 -2.04 -1.31
N ALA A 73 -2.78 -3.16 -2.00
CA ALA A 73 -3.58 -3.44 -3.18
C ALA A 73 -4.73 -4.35 -2.75
N TYR A 74 -5.94 -4.03 -3.14
CA TYR A 74 -7.14 -4.76 -2.76
C TYR A 74 -8.12 -4.82 -3.94
N ASP A 75 -9.21 -5.55 -3.75
CA ASP A 75 -10.23 -5.80 -4.75
C ASP A 75 -10.65 -4.45 -5.42
N TYR A 76 -10.37 -4.36 -6.64
CA TYR A 76 -10.57 -3.28 -7.60
C TYR A 76 -11.11 -1.94 -7.06
N PRO A 77 -10.23 -0.96 -6.77
CA PRO A 77 -10.67 0.41 -6.50
C PRO A 77 -11.62 0.91 -7.58
N CYS A 78 -12.58 1.79 -7.22
CA CYS A 78 -13.58 2.26 -8.17
C CYS A 78 -12.96 2.99 -9.37
N THR A 79 -13.56 2.81 -10.56
CA THR A 79 -13.25 3.71 -11.69
C THR A 79 -13.66 5.14 -11.35
N PRO A 80 -13.07 6.17 -12.00
CA PRO A 80 -13.51 7.55 -11.81
C PRO A 80 -15.02 7.75 -11.97
N GLU A 81 -15.64 7.06 -12.93
CA GLU A 81 -17.09 7.11 -13.18
C GLU A 81 -17.88 6.51 -12.02
N THR A 82 -17.44 5.36 -11.52
CA THR A 82 -18.10 4.68 -10.40
C THR A 82 -17.96 5.49 -9.12
N CYS A 83 -16.77 6.02 -8.82
CA CYS A 83 -16.56 6.88 -7.67
C CYS A 83 -17.50 8.09 -7.71
N ARG A 84 -17.59 8.80 -8.84
CA ARG A 84 -18.50 9.93 -9.00
C ARG A 84 -19.97 9.55 -8.86
N ALA A 85 -20.37 8.39 -9.41
CA ALA A 85 -21.75 7.89 -9.29
C ALA A 85 -22.13 7.60 -7.82
N ASN A 86 -21.16 7.18 -7.02
CA ASN A 86 -21.30 6.92 -5.57
C ASN A 86 -21.20 8.21 -4.73
N GLY A 87 -20.95 9.37 -5.34
CA GLY A 87 -20.74 10.64 -4.64
C GLY A 87 -19.37 10.76 -3.97
N TRP A 88 -18.39 9.98 -4.41
CA TRP A 88 -17.03 9.95 -3.88
C TRP A 88 -16.04 10.68 -4.81
N PRO A 89 -14.90 11.16 -4.28
CA PRO A 89 -13.81 11.63 -5.12
C PRO A 89 -13.21 10.49 -5.94
N GLU A 90 -12.61 10.80 -7.07
CA GLU A 90 -11.95 9.80 -7.94
C GLU A 90 -10.76 9.14 -7.25
N PHE A 91 -10.05 9.90 -6.44
CA PHE A 91 -8.99 9.46 -5.51
C PHE A 91 -8.97 10.40 -4.30
N ILE A 92 -8.35 9.95 -3.22
CA ILE A 92 -8.30 10.72 -1.96
C ILE A 92 -6.92 11.36 -1.79
N PRO A 93 -6.81 12.70 -1.69
CA PRO A 93 -5.53 13.34 -1.38
C PRO A 93 -4.89 12.80 -0.08
N PRO A 94 -3.56 12.66 0.00
CA PRO A 94 -2.54 13.25 -0.89
C PRO A 94 -2.19 12.41 -2.11
N PHE A 95 -2.92 11.36 -2.41
CA PHE A 95 -2.75 10.61 -3.65
C PHE A 95 -3.15 11.46 -4.86
N THR A 96 -2.62 11.18 -6.05
CA THR A 96 -2.60 12.15 -7.15
C THR A 96 -3.28 11.67 -8.43
N LYS A 97 -3.69 10.41 -8.47
CA LYS A 97 -4.39 9.79 -9.60
C LYS A 97 -5.05 8.49 -9.17
N THR A 98 -5.74 7.83 -10.09
CA THR A 98 -6.25 6.47 -9.95
C THR A 98 -6.12 5.69 -11.25
N ASP A 99 -5.95 4.38 -11.15
CA ASP A 99 -6.15 3.41 -12.23
C ASP A 99 -7.20 2.36 -11.85
N GLY A 100 -8.09 2.71 -10.93
CA GLY A 100 -9.17 1.87 -10.44
C GLY A 100 -10.01 1.26 -11.56
N ARG A 101 -10.47 0.02 -11.36
CA ARG A 101 -11.21 -0.78 -12.34
C ARG A 101 -12.57 -1.24 -11.84
N GLY A 102 -12.86 -1.02 -10.58
CA GLY A 102 -14.09 -1.43 -9.93
C GLY A 102 -15.30 -0.67 -10.44
N THR A 103 -16.39 -1.39 -10.68
CA THR A 103 -17.67 -0.84 -11.19
C THR A 103 -18.83 -1.12 -10.25
N SER A 104 -18.57 -1.69 -9.08
CA SER A 104 -19.57 -1.94 -8.05
C SER A 104 -19.85 -0.69 -7.22
N ALA A 105 -21.08 -0.58 -6.70
CA ALA A 105 -21.45 0.46 -5.75
C ALA A 105 -20.68 0.38 -4.40
N TYR A 106 -19.97 -0.71 -4.17
CA TYR A 106 -19.16 -0.93 -2.96
C TYR A 106 -17.66 -0.68 -3.17
N ASP A 107 -17.24 -0.46 -4.43
CA ASP A 107 -15.84 -0.21 -4.74
C ASP A 107 -15.45 1.20 -4.29
N ILE A 108 -14.36 1.32 -3.56
CA ILE A 108 -13.90 2.55 -2.90
C ILE A 108 -12.79 3.22 -3.70
N PRO A 109 -12.58 4.56 -3.55
CA PRO A 109 -11.51 5.25 -4.26
C PRO A 109 -10.12 4.87 -3.76
N GLU A 110 -9.13 4.91 -4.66
CA GLU A 110 -7.73 4.87 -4.24
C GLU A 110 -7.39 6.03 -3.31
N GLY A 111 -6.48 5.76 -2.37
CA GLY A 111 -6.19 6.67 -1.26
C GLY A 111 -7.09 6.48 -0.05
N ALA A 112 -8.15 5.67 -0.14
CA ALA A 112 -8.97 5.31 1.01
C ALA A 112 -8.11 4.65 2.09
N ARG A 113 -8.30 5.07 3.34
CA ARG A 113 -7.61 4.46 4.48
C ARG A 113 -8.45 3.32 5.03
N MET A 114 -7.87 2.15 5.07
CA MET A 114 -8.44 0.92 5.62
C MET A 114 -7.77 0.61 6.96
N VAL A 115 -8.53 0.04 7.87
CA VAL A 115 -8.02 -0.48 9.16
C VAL A 115 -8.56 -1.88 9.39
N ILE A 116 -7.86 -2.68 10.19
CA ILE A 116 -8.45 -3.90 10.76
C ILE A 116 -9.01 -3.52 12.12
N ARG A 117 -10.23 -3.97 12.39
CA ARG A 117 -10.95 -3.68 13.63
C ARG A 117 -10.14 -4.06 14.86
N PRO A 118 -9.97 -3.15 15.83
CA PRO A 118 -9.09 -3.35 16.97
C PRO A 118 -9.59 -4.44 17.95
N GLU A 119 -10.89 -4.80 17.88
CA GLU A 119 -11.47 -5.86 18.71
C GLU A 119 -11.10 -7.28 18.28
N ILE A 120 -10.50 -7.46 17.08
CA ILE A 120 -10.03 -8.78 16.63
C ILE A 120 -8.86 -9.21 17.52
N ALA A 121 -9.07 -10.32 18.22
CA ALA A 121 -8.12 -10.78 19.22
C ALA A 121 -6.84 -11.38 18.59
N ARG A 122 -5.77 -11.37 19.37
CA ARG A 122 -4.45 -11.84 18.91
C ARG A 122 -4.44 -13.28 18.43
N ASP A 123 -5.19 -14.16 19.10
CA ASP A 123 -5.31 -15.58 18.76
C ASP A 123 -6.07 -15.80 17.44
N GLU A 124 -7.10 -14.99 17.17
CA GLU A 124 -7.80 -14.98 15.88
C GLU A 124 -6.86 -14.56 14.76
N ILE A 125 -6.04 -13.51 14.98
CA ILE A 125 -5.02 -13.05 14.01
C ILE A 125 -4.01 -14.17 13.72
N VAL A 126 -3.49 -14.82 14.77
CA VAL A 126 -2.53 -15.92 14.62
C VAL A 126 -3.14 -17.07 13.82
N ALA A 127 -4.40 -17.41 14.08
CA ALA A 127 -5.11 -18.45 13.35
C ALA A 127 -5.32 -18.09 11.87
N ALA A 128 -5.81 -16.90 11.55
CA ALA A 128 -6.03 -16.43 10.19
C ALA A 128 -4.71 -16.36 9.40
N CYS A 129 -3.63 -15.93 10.05
CA CYS A 129 -2.28 -15.88 9.47
C CYS A 129 -1.59 -17.25 9.42
N SER A 130 -2.21 -18.35 9.92
CA SER A 130 -1.59 -19.67 10.03
C SER A 130 -0.23 -19.64 10.76
N GLY A 131 -0.07 -18.72 11.72
CA GLY A 131 1.16 -18.52 12.47
C GLY A 131 2.29 -17.80 11.73
N MET A 132 2.07 -17.36 10.49
CA MET A 132 3.09 -16.65 9.69
C MET A 132 3.38 -15.27 10.26
N GLN A 133 4.62 -15.02 10.69
CA GLN A 133 5.01 -13.80 11.40
C GLN A 133 4.74 -12.52 10.60
N GLY A 134 5.09 -12.49 9.31
CA GLY A 134 4.87 -11.32 8.45
C GLY A 134 3.40 -10.91 8.38
N CYS A 135 2.50 -11.89 8.23
CA CYS A 135 1.06 -11.66 8.26
C CYS A 135 0.61 -11.11 9.61
N ILE A 136 1.03 -11.72 10.71
CA ILE A 136 0.63 -11.30 12.06
C ILE A 136 1.06 -9.86 12.35
N VAL A 137 2.30 -9.53 12.04
CA VAL A 137 2.87 -8.19 12.26
C VAL A 137 2.15 -7.15 11.39
N TRP A 138 1.84 -7.53 10.14
CA TRP A 138 1.09 -6.68 9.22
C TRP A 138 -0.33 -6.40 9.72
N VAL A 139 -1.07 -7.44 10.18
CA VAL A 139 -2.44 -7.28 10.70
C VAL A 139 -2.46 -6.35 11.91
N ILE A 140 -1.47 -6.45 12.80
CA ILE A 140 -1.36 -5.56 13.96
C ILE A 140 -1.08 -4.12 13.51
N ALA A 141 -0.18 -3.91 12.55
CA ALA A 141 0.04 -2.57 12.00
C ALA A 141 -1.23 -1.99 11.36
N MET A 142 -2.05 -2.84 10.73
CA MET A 142 -3.35 -2.43 10.21
C MET A 142 -4.37 -2.06 11.30
N GLN A 143 -4.29 -2.65 12.49
CA GLN A 143 -5.10 -2.23 13.64
C GLN A 143 -4.65 -0.88 14.20
N GLU A 144 -3.35 -0.66 14.28
CA GLU A 144 -2.78 0.53 14.93
C GLU A 144 -2.65 1.74 14.01
N TYR A 145 -2.16 1.52 12.78
CA TYR A 145 -1.84 2.59 11.83
C TYR A 145 -2.72 2.57 10.59
N GLY A 146 -3.34 1.42 10.31
CA GLY A 146 -4.10 1.22 9.07
C GLY A 146 -3.20 1.13 7.83
N GLY A 147 -3.85 1.16 6.66
CA GLY A 147 -3.18 1.15 5.38
C GLY A 147 -3.96 1.94 4.34
N PHE A 148 -3.29 2.34 3.28
CA PHE A 148 -3.88 3.09 2.18
C PHE A 148 -4.04 2.20 0.94
N LEU A 149 -5.22 2.22 0.34
CA LEU A 149 -5.50 1.55 -0.92
C LEU A 149 -4.79 2.29 -2.06
N VAL A 150 -3.85 1.64 -2.75
CA VAL A 150 -2.97 2.31 -3.72
C VAL A 150 -2.88 1.63 -5.08
N ASP A 151 -3.54 0.48 -5.25
CA ASP A 151 -3.45 -0.29 -6.49
C ASP A 151 -4.55 -1.36 -6.57
N ASN A 152 -4.77 -1.88 -7.78
CA ASN A 152 -5.68 -2.98 -8.04
C ASN A 152 -5.05 -4.34 -7.70
N SER A 153 -5.83 -5.26 -7.14
CA SER A 153 -5.46 -6.66 -6.97
C SER A 153 -6.70 -7.55 -6.97
N ASP A 154 -6.54 -8.84 -7.23
CA ASP A 154 -7.58 -9.87 -7.14
C ASP A 154 -7.77 -10.43 -5.71
N HIS A 155 -6.92 -10.03 -4.79
CA HIS A 155 -6.99 -10.35 -3.36
C HIS A 155 -6.10 -9.37 -2.58
N PRO A 156 -6.24 -9.28 -1.24
CA PRO A 156 -5.42 -8.38 -0.44
C PRO A 156 -3.93 -8.67 -0.63
N LYS A 157 -3.18 -7.65 -0.98
CA LYS A 157 -1.71 -7.66 -1.07
C LYS A 157 -1.14 -6.43 -0.39
N THR A 158 0.10 -6.54 0.02
CA THR A 158 0.90 -5.41 0.50
C THR A 158 2.24 -5.40 -0.22
N TYR A 159 3.00 -4.35 -0.02
CA TYR A 159 4.25 -4.15 -0.72
C TYR A 159 5.42 -4.32 0.24
N PRO A 160 6.14 -5.44 0.15
CA PRO A 160 7.34 -5.65 0.96
C PRO A 160 8.57 -4.98 0.33
N GLU A 161 9.61 -4.87 1.12
CA GLU A 161 10.97 -4.67 0.62
C GLU A 161 11.32 -5.74 -0.41
N GLY A 162 12.02 -5.33 -1.50
CA GLY A 162 12.35 -6.23 -2.60
C GLY A 162 13.20 -7.42 -2.17
N ASP A 163 12.92 -8.59 -2.72
CA ASP A 163 13.59 -9.84 -2.34
C ASP A 163 15.10 -9.81 -2.56
N ALA A 164 15.58 -9.06 -3.55
CA ALA A 164 17.02 -8.89 -3.80
C ALA A 164 17.79 -8.30 -2.61
N THR A 165 17.12 -7.54 -1.73
CA THR A 165 17.72 -6.96 -0.51
C THR A 165 17.22 -7.65 0.75
N ALA A 166 15.96 -8.02 0.80
CA ALA A 166 15.33 -8.63 1.97
C ALA A 166 15.65 -10.14 2.12
N ASN A 167 15.75 -10.85 1.00
CA ASN A 167 15.92 -12.30 0.99
C ASN A 167 14.91 -12.97 1.94
N TRP A 168 13.60 -12.81 1.63
CA TRP A 168 12.53 -13.29 2.49
C TRP A 168 12.54 -14.81 2.69
N ASP A 169 12.42 -15.25 3.92
CA ASP A 169 12.09 -16.64 4.23
C ASP A 169 10.61 -16.88 3.90
N PRO A 170 10.26 -17.84 3.01
CA PRO A 170 8.88 -18.13 2.65
C PRO A 170 7.98 -18.57 3.84
N LYS A 171 8.57 -18.95 4.96
CA LYS A 171 7.84 -19.26 6.20
C LYS A 171 7.47 -18.01 7.00
N ILE A 172 8.15 -16.90 6.73
CA ILE A 172 7.94 -15.62 7.43
C ILE A 172 7.10 -14.69 6.57
N TRP A 173 7.30 -14.69 5.24
CA TRP A 173 6.63 -13.81 4.29
C TRP A 173 6.23 -14.55 3.01
N SER A 174 5.03 -14.29 2.54
CA SER A 174 4.51 -14.81 1.28
C SER A 174 3.59 -13.77 0.64
N ASP A 175 3.57 -13.69 -0.69
CA ASP A 175 2.68 -12.78 -1.44
C ASP A 175 1.19 -13.09 -1.21
N ASP A 176 0.87 -14.34 -0.85
CA ASP A 176 -0.49 -14.79 -0.59
C ASP A 176 -0.87 -14.79 0.90
N MET A 177 0.01 -14.32 1.79
CA MET A 177 -0.18 -14.42 3.24
C MET A 177 -1.45 -13.72 3.76
N LEU A 178 -1.96 -12.74 3.02
CA LEU A 178 -3.15 -11.98 3.39
C LEU A 178 -4.46 -12.54 2.82
N ARG A 179 -4.39 -13.58 1.99
CA ARG A 179 -5.55 -14.15 1.29
C ARG A 179 -6.63 -14.69 2.24
N ASN A 180 -6.23 -15.14 3.41
CA ASN A 180 -7.14 -15.73 4.41
C ASN A 180 -7.60 -14.72 5.48
N ILE A 181 -7.21 -13.45 5.39
CA ILE A 181 -7.73 -12.43 6.30
C ILE A 181 -9.20 -12.16 5.93
N PRO A 182 -10.14 -12.35 6.86
CA PRO A 182 -11.56 -12.19 6.58
C PRO A 182 -11.88 -10.76 6.11
N PRO A 183 -12.60 -10.58 5.00
CA PRO A 183 -12.95 -9.24 4.52
C PRO A 183 -13.77 -8.43 5.51
N GLU A 184 -14.56 -9.07 6.35
CA GLU A 184 -15.33 -8.43 7.42
C GLU A 184 -14.48 -7.86 8.57
N TRP A 185 -13.17 -8.13 8.59
CA TRP A 185 -12.26 -7.53 9.56
C TRP A 185 -11.84 -6.11 9.17
N TYR A 186 -12.02 -5.73 7.91
CA TYR A 186 -11.63 -4.42 7.41
C TYR A 186 -12.76 -3.41 7.61
N ASP A 187 -12.39 -2.25 8.14
CA ASP A 187 -13.21 -1.04 8.12
C ASP A 187 -12.53 0.02 7.26
N ILE A 188 -13.34 0.89 6.66
CA ILE A 188 -12.88 2.02 5.86
C ILE A 188 -13.11 3.27 6.68
N LEU A 189 -12.04 4.03 6.92
CA LEU A 189 -12.16 5.29 7.63
C LEU A 189 -12.74 6.36 6.71
N ASP A 190 -13.66 7.18 7.28
CA ASP A 190 -14.24 8.29 6.55
C ASP A 190 -13.14 9.31 6.18
N TRP A 191 -12.93 9.51 4.89
CA TRP A 191 -11.94 10.47 4.36
C TRP A 191 -12.36 11.93 4.50
N ASN A 192 -13.62 12.22 4.82
CA ASN A 192 -14.10 13.56 5.16
C ASN A 192 -13.81 13.92 6.62
N TYR A 193 -13.30 13.00 7.42
CA TYR A 193 -12.95 13.27 8.80
C TYR A 193 -11.68 14.14 8.86
N PRO A 194 -11.74 15.35 9.43
CA PRO A 194 -10.54 16.17 9.56
C PRO A 194 -9.50 15.40 10.38
N SER A 195 -8.27 15.36 9.90
CA SER A 195 -7.13 14.70 10.56
C SER A 195 -6.72 15.44 11.84
N THR A 196 -7.64 15.56 12.79
CA THR A 196 -7.39 16.19 14.09
C THR A 196 -7.28 15.10 15.15
N SER A 197 -6.26 14.27 15.06
CA SER A 197 -5.69 13.64 16.25
C SER A 197 -4.36 12.97 15.88
N ALA A 198 -3.29 13.74 15.81
CA ALA A 198 -2.03 13.24 16.27
C ALA A 198 -2.22 12.92 17.75
N ARG A 199 -2.29 11.68 18.12
CA ARG A 199 -2.09 11.23 19.49
C ARG A 199 -0.65 10.83 19.67
#